data_40bba862978f3dfb310f00778cc6283f
#
_entry.id   40bba862978f3dfb310f00778cc6283f
#
_cell.length_a   1.000
_cell.length_b   1.000
_cell.length_c   1.000
_cell.angle_alpha   90.00
_cell.angle_beta   90.00
_cell.angle_gamma   90.00
#
_symmetry.space_group_name_H-M   'P 1'
#
loop_
_entity.id
_entity.type
_entity.pdbx_description
1 polymer ?
#
loop_
_entity_poly.entity_id
_entity_poly.type
_entity_poly.pdbx_seq_one_letter_code
_entity_poly.pdbx_strand_id
1 'polypeptide(L)'
;MSSLKEEVLINILPKDGPTFEEVKKYLEKYNNEFIVIKCGGSVLVNPKLFKIFIEDVGVLKKLGFNPIIVHGGGKRINNKLNEMNIESSFIDGLRVTNKDTINIVEDVLIEFNKEIVDALKDQSCETRGITSKEYNIITVK
;
A
#
# COMPACT_ATOMS: atom_id res chain seq x y z
N MET A 1 11.11 -23.69 -7.65
CA MET A 1 9.88 -22.85 -7.56
C MET A 1 8.68 -23.79 -7.48
N SER A 2 7.58 -23.47 -6.77
CA SER A 2 6.39 -24.33 -6.75
C SER A 2 5.61 -24.19 -8.06
N SER A 3 4.83 -25.23 -8.44
CA SER A 3 3.97 -25.19 -9.66
C SER A 3 3.01 -24.00 -9.68
N LEU A 4 2.49 -23.59 -8.52
CA LEU A 4 1.61 -22.43 -8.38
C LEU A 4 2.32 -21.11 -8.74
N LYS A 5 3.57 -20.92 -8.31
CA LYS A 5 4.36 -19.73 -8.66
C LYS A 5 4.68 -19.68 -10.16
N GLU A 6 4.91 -20.82 -10.78
CA GLU A 6 5.15 -20.93 -12.22
C GLU A 6 3.91 -20.55 -13.03
N GLU A 7 2.76 -21.05 -12.64
CA GLU A 7 1.48 -20.72 -13.28
C GLU A 7 1.16 -19.21 -13.17
N VAL A 8 1.31 -18.62 -11.98
CA VAL A 8 1.12 -17.19 -11.77
C VAL A 8 2.06 -16.40 -12.68
N LEU A 9 3.34 -16.76 -12.73
CA LEU A 9 4.34 -16.06 -13.53
C LEU A 9 4.04 -16.12 -15.05
N ILE A 10 3.69 -17.30 -15.57
CA ILE A 10 3.35 -17.47 -16.99
C ILE A 10 2.16 -16.58 -17.38
N ASN A 11 1.18 -16.43 -16.48
CA ASN A 11 -0.03 -15.66 -16.78
C ASN A 11 0.18 -14.14 -16.76
N ILE A 12 1.23 -13.64 -16.08
CA ILE A 12 1.47 -12.18 -15.95
C ILE A 12 2.58 -11.67 -16.85
N LEU A 13 3.43 -12.55 -17.39
CA LEU A 13 4.54 -12.13 -18.26
C LEU A 13 4.02 -11.56 -19.57
N PRO A 14 4.41 -10.32 -19.94
CA PRO A 14 4.06 -9.75 -21.23
C PRO A 14 4.84 -10.45 -22.35
N LYS A 15 4.24 -10.53 -23.54
CA LYS A 15 4.84 -11.21 -24.71
C LYS A 15 6.21 -10.65 -25.13
N ASP A 16 6.37 -9.34 -24.99
CA ASP A 16 7.59 -8.61 -25.35
C ASP A 16 8.42 -8.23 -24.11
N GLY A 17 8.21 -8.93 -23.00
CA GLY A 17 8.89 -8.71 -21.73
C GLY A 17 10.06 -9.65 -21.48
N PRO A 18 10.57 -9.70 -20.25
CA PRO A 18 11.61 -10.64 -19.87
C PRO A 18 11.11 -12.09 -20.02
N THR A 19 12.02 -12.98 -20.33
CA THR A 19 11.71 -14.41 -20.43
C THR A 19 11.38 -15.02 -19.06
N PHE A 20 10.66 -16.12 -19.08
CA PHE A 20 10.35 -16.88 -17.86
C PHE A 20 11.62 -17.22 -17.05
N GLU A 21 12.68 -17.66 -17.70
CA GLU A 21 13.93 -18.07 -17.05
C GLU A 21 14.66 -16.87 -16.40
N GLU A 22 14.61 -15.68 -17.04
CA GLU A 22 15.18 -14.47 -16.46
C GLU A 22 14.44 -14.07 -15.19
N VAL A 23 13.11 -14.04 -15.22
CA VAL A 23 12.30 -13.66 -14.05
C VAL A 23 12.42 -14.70 -12.95
N LYS A 24 12.41 -16.01 -13.28
CA LYS A 24 12.60 -17.10 -12.33
C LYS A 24 13.89 -16.94 -11.51
N LYS A 25 14.98 -16.56 -12.16
CA LYS A 25 16.26 -16.29 -11.51
C LYS A 25 16.16 -15.22 -10.41
N TYR A 26 15.41 -14.13 -10.69
CA TYR A 26 15.20 -13.07 -9.72
C TYR A 26 14.25 -13.48 -8.60
N LEU A 27 13.19 -14.23 -8.91
CA LEU A 27 12.26 -14.74 -7.91
C LEU A 27 12.94 -15.71 -6.94
N GLU A 28 13.86 -16.55 -7.42
CA GLU A 28 14.64 -17.46 -6.58
C GLU A 28 15.63 -16.67 -5.69
N LYS A 29 16.32 -15.67 -6.28
CA LYS A 29 17.27 -14.83 -5.58
C LYS A 29 16.63 -14.02 -4.45
N TYR A 30 15.42 -13.49 -4.67
CA TYR A 30 14.72 -12.60 -3.74
C TYR A 30 13.52 -13.26 -3.06
N ASN A 31 13.47 -14.59 -3.04
CA ASN A 31 12.39 -15.33 -2.38
C ASN A 31 12.38 -15.02 -0.88
N ASN A 32 11.21 -14.72 -0.35
CA ASN A 32 10.96 -14.28 1.03
C ASN A 32 11.54 -12.90 1.42
N GLU A 33 12.10 -12.15 0.48
CA GLU A 33 12.57 -10.79 0.76
C GLU A 33 11.40 -9.82 0.98
N PHE A 34 11.67 -8.78 1.76
CA PHE A 34 10.74 -7.67 1.95
C PHE A 34 10.86 -6.67 0.81
N ILE A 35 9.70 -6.26 0.27
CA ILE A 35 9.61 -5.21 -0.74
C ILE A 35 8.79 -4.06 -0.17
N VAL A 36 9.41 -2.89 -0.02
CA VAL A 36 8.70 -1.68 0.41
C VAL A 36 8.07 -1.00 -0.81
N ILE A 37 6.76 -0.87 -0.80
CA ILE A 37 5.97 -0.25 -1.86
C ILE A 37 5.34 1.02 -1.32
N LYS A 38 5.85 2.17 -1.76
CA LYS A 38 5.22 3.46 -1.43
C LYS A 38 4.08 3.73 -2.42
N CYS A 39 2.87 3.84 -1.92
CA CYS A 39 1.70 4.15 -2.72
C CYS A 39 1.22 5.58 -2.50
N GLY A 40 1.20 6.38 -3.57
CA GLY A 40 0.76 7.78 -3.54
C GLY A 40 -0.76 7.93 -3.50
N GLY A 41 -1.25 9.03 -2.90
CA GLY A 41 -2.68 9.26 -2.70
C GLY A 41 -3.53 9.35 -3.98
N SER A 42 -2.95 9.57 -5.15
CA SER A 42 -3.69 9.60 -6.42
C SER A 42 -4.16 8.21 -6.87
N VAL A 43 -3.35 7.19 -6.67
CA VAL A 43 -3.69 5.79 -6.97
C VAL A 43 -4.82 5.33 -6.05
N LEU A 44 -4.73 5.72 -4.80
CA LEU A 44 -5.58 5.22 -3.71
C LEU A 44 -6.98 5.89 -3.63
N VAL A 45 -7.21 6.99 -4.35
CA VAL A 45 -8.56 7.61 -4.46
C VAL A 45 -9.30 7.23 -5.74
N ASN A 46 -8.64 6.60 -6.69
CA ASN A 46 -9.27 6.10 -7.91
C ASN A 46 -9.61 4.61 -7.73
N PRO A 47 -10.91 4.22 -7.72
CA PRO A 47 -11.30 2.83 -7.43
C PRO A 47 -10.70 1.81 -8.40
N LYS A 48 -10.52 2.17 -9.67
CA LYS A 48 -9.93 1.27 -10.67
C LYS A 48 -8.44 1.04 -10.41
N LEU A 49 -7.70 2.12 -10.12
CA LEU A 49 -6.27 2.03 -9.82
C LEU A 49 -6.04 1.35 -8.48
N PHE A 50 -6.89 1.60 -7.48
CA PHE A 50 -6.84 0.91 -6.20
C PHE A 50 -7.01 -0.60 -6.37
N LYS A 51 -8.00 -1.03 -7.15
CA LYS A 51 -8.23 -2.46 -7.43
C LYS A 51 -7.00 -3.10 -8.07
N ILE A 52 -6.46 -2.49 -9.14
CA ILE A 52 -5.25 -2.98 -9.82
C ILE A 52 -4.08 -3.08 -8.83
N PHE A 53 -3.86 -2.04 -8.03
CA PHE A 53 -2.80 -2.03 -7.02
C PHE A 53 -2.92 -3.19 -6.03
N ILE A 54 -4.13 -3.47 -5.52
CA ILE A 54 -4.37 -4.59 -4.59
C ILE A 54 -4.12 -5.93 -5.27
N GLU A 55 -4.56 -6.10 -6.52
CA GLU A 55 -4.31 -7.30 -7.32
C GLU A 55 -2.80 -7.53 -7.54
N ASP A 56 -2.06 -6.49 -7.91
CA ASP A 56 -0.60 -6.55 -8.12
C ASP A 56 0.16 -6.92 -6.83
N VAL A 57 -0.23 -6.34 -5.69
CA VAL A 57 0.35 -6.72 -4.39
C VAL A 57 0.04 -8.18 -4.05
N GLY A 58 -1.18 -8.63 -4.34
CA GLY A 58 -1.57 -10.05 -4.20
C GLY A 58 -0.72 -10.98 -5.05
N VAL A 59 -0.40 -10.58 -6.28
CA VAL A 59 0.51 -11.33 -7.16
C VAL A 59 1.92 -11.42 -6.57
N LEU A 60 2.47 -10.31 -6.09
CA LEU A 60 3.79 -10.30 -5.43
C LEU A 60 3.84 -11.27 -4.25
N LYS A 61 2.78 -11.31 -3.44
CA LYS A 61 2.68 -12.26 -2.31
C LYS A 61 2.65 -13.71 -2.79
N LYS A 62 1.88 -14.03 -3.82
CA LYS A 62 1.81 -15.37 -4.41
C LYS A 62 3.15 -15.81 -5.00
N LEU A 63 3.93 -14.88 -5.54
CA LEU A 63 5.28 -15.13 -6.05
C LEU A 63 6.33 -15.35 -4.94
N GLY A 64 6.00 -15.09 -3.68
CA GLY A 64 6.82 -15.39 -2.52
C GLY A 64 7.55 -14.21 -1.92
N PHE A 65 7.17 -12.99 -2.27
CA PHE A 65 7.67 -11.79 -1.61
C PHE A 65 6.88 -11.45 -0.35
N ASN A 66 7.44 -10.58 0.49
CA ASN A 66 6.77 -10.00 1.64
C ASN A 66 6.59 -8.48 1.42
N PRO A 67 5.52 -8.05 0.73
CA PRO A 67 5.30 -6.64 0.47
C PRO A 67 4.94 -5.87 1.75
N ILE A 68 5.60 -4.70 1.94
CA ILE A 68 5.30 -3.72 2.97
C ILE A 68 4.76 -2.48 2.26
N ILE A 69 3.49 -2.17 2.46
CA ILE A 69 2.85 -1.02 1.84
C ILE A 69 2.99 0.19 2.75
N VAL A 70 3.58 1.26 2.21
CA VAL A 70 3.64 2.57 2.86
C VAL A 70 2.72 3.52 2.10
N HIS A 71 1.62 3.89 2.71
CA HIS A 71 0.63 4.76 2.10
C HIS A 71 0.53 6.11 2.79
N GLY A 72 0.10 7.13 2.04
CA GLY A 72 -0.30 8.43 2.57
C GLY A 72 -1.81 8.61 2.44
N GLY A 73 -2.33 9.75 2.92
CA GLY A 73 -3.76 10.05 2.87
C GLY A 73 -4.09 11.47 2.41
N GLY A 74 -3.14 12.23 1.86
CA GLY A 74 -3.27 13.67 1.64
C GLY A 74 -4.57 14.10 0.96
N LYS A 75 -4.98 13.43 -0.12
CA LYS A 75 -6.25 13.75 -0.82
C LYS A 75 -7.48 13.41 0.03
N ARG A 76 -7.50 12.26 0.71
CA ARG A 76 -8.60 11.86 1.58
C ARG A 76 -8.72 12.81 2.78
N ILE A 77 -7.58 13.19 3.36
CA ILE A 77 -7.53 14.17 4.45
C ILE A 77 -8.10 15.51 3.98
N ASN A 78 -7.68 16.01 2.79
CA ASN A 78 -8.24 17.26 2.25
C ASN A 78 -9.75 17.18 2.07
N ASN A 79 -10.25 16.10 1.48
CA ASN A 79 -11.67 15.89 1.28
C ASN A 79 -12.43 15.91 2.62
N LYS A 80 -11.91 15.18 3.61
CA LYS A 80 -12.55 15.12 4.94
C LYS A 80 -12.56 16.47 5.66
N LEU A 81 -11.46 17.22 5.61
CA LEU A 81 -11.38 18.55 6.20
C LEU A 81 -12.34 19.52 5.48
N ASN A 82 -12.42 19.46 4.15
CA ASN A 82 -13.36 20.28 3.37
C ASN A 82 -14.82 19.95 3.71
N GLU A 83 -15.18 18.67 3.84
CA GLU A 83 -16.52 18.25 4.28
C GLU A 83 -16.90 18.83 5.66
N MET A 84 -15.90 19.01 6.52
CA MET A 84 -16.07 19.59 7.86
C MET A 84 -15.91 21.13 7.89
N ASN A 85 -15.71 21.77 6.74
CA ASN A 85 -15.42 23.20 6.60
C ASN A 85 -14.18 23.66 7.38
N ILE A 86 -13.17 22.80 7.46
CA ILE A 86 -11.89 23.10 8.10
C ILE A 86 -10.86 23.42 7.01
N GLU A 87 -10.28 24.60 7.06
CA GLU A 87 -9.23 25.02 6.13
C GLU A 87 -7.91 24.31 6.40
N SER A 88 -7.29 23.84 5.31
CA SER A 88 -5.95 23.26 5.33
C SER A 88 -4.91 24.26 4.88
N SER A 89 -3.90 24.49 5.69
CA SER A 89 -2.73 25.29 5.29
C SER A 89 -1.49 24.42 5.15
N PHE A 90 -0.56 24.88 4.30
CA PHE A 90 0.71 24.18 4.03
C PHE A 90 1.85 25.19 4.11
N ILE A 91 2.96 24.77 4.69
CA ILE A 91 4.23 25.49 4.73
C ILE A 91 5.29 24.57 4.14
N ASP A 92 6.00 25.00 3.11
CA ASP A 92 7.03 24.23 2.40
C ASP A 92 6.57 22.81 1.98
N GLY A 93 5.30 22.69 1.58
CA GLY A 93 4.71 21.40 1.17
C GLY A 93 4.28 20.49 2.33
N LEU A 94 4.51 20.88 3.57
CA LEU A 94 4.06 20.18 4.76
C LEU A 94 2.74 20.77 5.29
N ARG A 95 1.78 19.92 5.62
CA ARG A 95 0.51 20.35 6.20
C ARG A 95 0.76 20.89 7.61
N VAL A 96 0.23 22.09 7.85
CA VAL A 96 0.11 22.60 9.22
C VAL A 96 -1.02 21.86 9.91
N THR A 97 -0.67 21.00 10.85
CA THR A 97 -1.63 20.14 11.56
C THR A 97 -1.70 20.61 13.02
N ASN A 98 -2.79 21.27 13.36
CA ASN A 98 -3.06 21.72 14.71
C ASN A 98 -3.81 20.65 15.54
N LYS A 99 -4.14 20.96 16.81
CA LYS A 99 -4.84 20.05 17.72
C LYS A 99 -6.23 19.63 17.22
N ASP A 100 -6.91 20.49 16.48
CA ASP A 100 -8.27 20.24 16.00
C ASP A 100 -8.27 19.31 14.79
N THR A 101 -7.21 19.39 13.97
CA THR A 101 -7.09 18.61 12.74
C THR A 101 -6.35 17.27 12.92
N ILE A 102 -5.48 17.14 13.94
CA ILE A 102 -4.65 15.94 14.08
C ILE A 102 -5.46 14.65 14.26
N ASN A 103 -6.55 14.70 15.02
CA ASN A 103 -7.41 13.54 15.22
C ASN A 103 -8.11 13.14 13.93
N ILE A 104 -8.59 14.11 13.14
CA ILE A 104 -9.21 13.89 11.84
C ILE A 104 -8.21 13.25 10.86
N VAL A 105 -6.98 13.76 10.84
CA VAL A 105 -5.89 13.21 10.03
C VAL A 105 -5.61 11.76 10.41
N GLU A 106 -5.52 11.48 11.70
CA GLU A 106 -5.29 10.13 12.22
C GLU A 106 -6.42 9.18 11.84
N ASP A 107 -7.68 9.57 12.10
CA ASP A 107 -8.86 8.75 11.79
C ASP A 107 -8.91 8.39 10.30
N VAL A 108 -8.69 9.36 9.41
CA VAL A 108 -8.65 9.12 7.96
C VAL A 108 -7.54 8.15 7.56
N LEU A 109 -6.36 8.24 8.19
CA LEU A 109 -5.25 7.33 7.89
C LEU A 109 -5.51 5.92 8.42
N ILE A 110 -6.11 5.78 9.60
CA ILE A 110 -6.48 4.48 10.18
C ILE A 110 -7.57 3.81 9.35
N GLU A 111 -8.62 4.54 8.99
CA GLU A 111 -9.70 4.03 8.12
C GLU A 111 -9.15 3.53 6.80
N PHE A 112 -8.27 4.31 6.20
CA PHE A 112 -7.66 3.95 4.94
C PHE A 112 -6.70 2.75 5.04
N ASN A 113 -5.92 2.65 6.10
CA ASN A 113 -5.11 1.47 6.38
C ASN A 113 -5.99 0.22 6.48
N LYS A 114 -7.12 0.32 7.15
CA LYS A 114 -8.10 -0.77 7.26
C LYS A 114 -8.67 -1.17 5.90
N GLU A 115 -9.04 -0.22 5.04
CA GLU A 115 -9.52 -0.52 3.68
C GLU A 115 -8.49 -1.33 2.86
N ILE A 116 -7.21 -0.95 2.93
CA ILE A 116 -6.13 -1.68 2.25
C ILE A 116 -6.01 -3.10 2.82
N VAL A 117 -6.03 -3.24 4.13
CA VAL A 117 -5.94 -4.54 4.81
C VAL A 117 -7.11 -5.44 4.41
N ASP A 118 -8.33 -4.93 4.43
CA ASP A 118 -9.53 -5.70 4.11
C ASP A 118 -9.51 -6.12 2.63
N ALA A 119 -9.16 -5.21 1.71
CA ALA A 119 -9.03 -5.51 0.29
C ALA A 119 -7.95 -6.57 -0.02
N LEU A 120 -6.85 -6.58 0.71
CA LEU A 120 -5.81 -7.62 0.57
C LEU A 120 -6.26 -8.96 1.15
N LYS A 121 -7.01 -8.97 2.25
CA LYS A 121 -7.61 -10.21 2.79
C LYS A 121 -8.59 -10.84 1.81
N ASP A 122 -9.37 -10.02 1.09
CA ASP A 122 -10.28 -10.49 0.03
C ASP A 122 -9.51 -11.15 -1.13
N GLN A 123 -8.22 -10.81 -1.33
CA GLN A 123 -7.31 -11.49 -2.24
C GLN A 123 -6.60 -12.72 -1.61
N SER A 124 -7.07 -13.19 -0.46
CA SER A 124 -6.47 -14.28 0.32
C SER A 124 -5.03 -13.99 0.77
N CYS A 125 -4.68 -12.71 0.94
CA CYS A 125 -3.40 -12.30 1.51
C CYS A 125 -3.54 -12.13 3.02
N GLU A 126 -2.82 -12.92 3.79
CA GLU A 126 -2.67 -12.67 5.22
C GLU A 126 -1.96 -11.32 5.42
N THR A 127 -2.67 -10.34 5.97
CA THR A 127 -2.25 -8.94 6.02
C THR A 127 -2.56 -8.35 7.38
N ARG A 128 -1.65 -7.49 7.85
CA ARG A 128 -1.79 -6.73 9.09
C ARG A 128 -1.55 -5.24 8.81
N GLY A 129 -2.45 -4.40 9.32
CA GLY A 129 -2.23 -2.96 9.38
C GLY A 129 -1.36 -2.60 10.58
N ILE A 130 -0.50 -1.62 10.41
CA ILE A 130 0.37 -1.08 11.46
C ILE A 130 0.30 0.44 11.41
N THR A 131 0.16 1.08 12.56
CA THR A 131 0.26 2.53 12.72
C THR A 131 1.51 2.90 13.52
N SER A 132 1.94 4.16 13.44
CA SER A 132 3.11 4.63 14.17
C SER A 132 2.96 4.54 15.70
N LYS A 133 1.72 4.51 16.21
CA LYS A 133 1.42 4.41 17.65
C LYS A 133 1.50 2.98 18.18
N GLU A 134 1.38 1.98 17.29
CA GLU A 134 1.41 0.58 17.72
C GLU A 134 2.84 0.12 17.96
N TYR A 135 3.04 -0.68 18.99
CA TYR A 135 4.31 -1.31 19.32
C TYR A 135 5.48 -0.34 19.59
N ASN A 136 5.22 0.94 19.84
CA ASN A 136 6.27 1.97 20.00
C ASN A 136 7.26 2.01 18.82
N ILE A 137 6.78 1.78 17.59
CA ILE A 137 7.63 1.76 16.38
C ILE A 137 8.29 3.11 16.15
N ILE A 138 7.59 4.20 16.44
CA ILE A 138 8.13 5.56 16.34
C ILE A 138 7.96 6.25 17.70
N THR A 139 9.08 6.66 18.28
CA THR A 139 9.11 7.48 19.49
C THR A 139 9.61 8.87 19.12
N VAL A 140 8.86 9.90 19.48
CA VAL A 140 9.24 11.31 19.30
C VAL A 140 9.63 11.92 20.64
N LYS A 141 10.61 12.83 20.61
CA LYS A 141 11.03 13.62 21.79
C LYS A 141 10.32 14.96 21.76
#